data_66095b2fe8a6eb849dfb988384a33e08
#
_entry.id   66095b2fe8a6eb849dfb988384a33e08
#
_cell.length_a   1.000
_cell.length_b   1.000
_cell.length_c   1.000
_cell.angle_alpha   90.00
_cell.angle_beta   90.00
_cell.angle_gamma   90.00
#
_symmetry.space_group_name_H-M   'P 1'
#
loop_
_entity.id
_entity.type
_entity.pdbx_description
1 polymer ?
#
loop_
_entity_poly.entity_id
_entity_poly.type
_entity_poly.pdbx_seq_one_letter_code
_entity_poly.pdbx_strand_id
1 'polypeptide(L)'
;MKKYCIIIILLLNFSSIAQKTNICANAACDSISKISHPELSLRKIKYEQVLEIYMKGQQNFRIAAEIIRIPVVVHVIHNQVSNAFLGTNISDEQVFSQIKVINEDYRRKIGTMGFNSNAIGADTEIEFFLANIDPDGKPSSGITRSFSSKTSFNIINDNDRLIMSNLSYWDSNKYLNIWVAPLSSGYIGYGEFPYAETVEGLETEATENLDGVYIDYTTFGKKTGTNTKGLYSFGRTTTHEIGHWLGLYHPWGDERCGTDYVADTPQSTGANSSAFCKDVFSTCAGTRTRNLIEDYMDYSPDSCMNIFTQGQKDRMRAALELSKRRRRVVNFAKFQLPPSSTLQAVIFPNPTISTNVQVQVLLPNFQDFEVKISDIFGREVYTESFSDLPSTIVTLKTKDLPAGNYFLTVTSNIQKVQKRLALF
;
A
#
# COMPACT_ATOMS: atom_id res chain seq x y z
N MET A 1 -12.89 -40.60 -63.55
CA MET A 1 -13.47 -40.54 -62.19
C MET A 1 -12.58 -39.67 -61.35
N LYS A 2 -12.99 -38.39 -61.05
CA LYS A 2 -12.25 -37.47 -60.24
C LYS A 2 -12.78 -37.60 -58.76
N LYS A 3 -11.89 -38.02 -57.85
CA LYS A 3 -12.21 -38.10 -56.42
C LYS A 3 -11.99 -36.69 -55.78
N TYR A 4 -13.07 -36.09 -55.30
CA TYR A 4 -12.99 -34.88 -54.50
C TYR A 4 -12.79 -35.28 -53.02
N CYS A 5 -11.65 -34.85 -52.45
CA CYS A 5 -11.41 -34.93 -51.01
C CYS A 5 -12.07 -33.71 -50.33
N ILE A 6 -13.10 -33.91 -49.52
CA ILE A 6 -13.72 -32.88 -48.71
C ILE A 6 -12.92 -32.81 -47.39
N ILE A 7 -12.18 -31.71 -47.19
CA ILE A 7 -11.54 -31.40 -45.92
C ILE A 7 -12.57 -30.70 -45.04
N ILE A 8 -13.03 -31.39 -44.01
CA ILE A 8 -13.87 -30.81 -42.94
C ILE A 8 -12.93 -30.11 -41.98
N ILE A 9 -12.91 -28.77 -42.01
CA ILE A 9 -12.22 -27.94 -41.01
C ILE A 9 -13.15 -27.85 -39.78
N LEU A 10 -12.83 -28.59 -38.71
CA LEU A 10 -13.44 -28.41 -37.39
C LEU A 10 -12.94 -27.09 -36.80
N LEU A 11 -13.75 -26.05 -36.83
CA LEU A 11 -13.54 -24.84 -36.08
C LEU A 11 -13.82 -25.16 -34.58
N LEU A 12 -12.75 -25.44 -33.85
CA LEU A 12 -12.80 -25.45 -32.37
C LEU A 12 -12.96 -24.03 -31.89
N ASN A 13 -14.18 -23.66 -31.49
CA ASN A 13 -14.43 -22.45 -30.72
C ASN A 13 -13.80 -22.60 -29.33
N PHE A 14 -12.58 -22.09 -29.14
CA PHE A 14 -12.05 -21.85 -27.82
C PHE A 14 -12.83 -20.67 -27.23
N SER A 15 -13.88 -20.95 -26.49
CA SER A 15 -14.46 -20.00 -25.56
C SER A 15 -13.42 -19.81 -24.45
N SER A 16 -12.61 -18.75 -24.53
CA SER A 16 -11.84 -18.30 -23.38
C SER A 16 -12.85 -17.86 -22.32
N ILE A 17 -13.06 -18.69 -21.32
CA ILE A 17 -13.77 -18.28 -20.10
C ILE A 17 -12.84 -17.24 -19.47
N ALA A 18 -13.14 -15.96 -19.69
CA ALA A 18 -12.48 -14.89 -18.97
C ALA A 18 -12.74 -15.14 -17.50
N GLN A 19 -11.71 -15.49 -16.74
CA GLN A 19 -11.80 -15.69 -15.32
C GLN A 19 -12.27 -14.37 -14.72
N LYS A 20 -13.44 -14.37 -14.07
CA LYS A 20 -14.02 -13.18 -13.45
C LYS A 20 -13.06 -12.73 -12.34
N THR A 21 -12.45 -11.57 -12.50
CA THR A 21 -11.58 -10.98 -11.49
C THR A 21 -12.45 -10.52 -10.33
N ASN A 22 -12.26 -11.10 -9.15
CA ASN A 22 -12.86 -10.62 -7.92
C ASN A 22 -11.91 -9.57 -7.33
N ILE A 23 -12.30 -8.29 -7.37
CA ILE A 23 -11.38 -7.19 -7.10
C ILE A 23 -10.94 -7.22 -5.63
N CYS A 24 -11.88 -7.16 -4.69
CA CYS A 24 -11.60 -7.08 -3.27
C CYS A 24 -12.23 -8.27 -2.53
N ALA A 25 -11.51 -8.82 -1.55
CA ALA A 25 -11.97 -9.96 -0.76
C ALA A 25 -12.79 -9.56 0.48
N ASN A 26 -12.88 -8.28 0.83
CA ASN A 26 -13.49 -7.81 2.08
C ASN A 26 -14.95 -8.28 2.25
N ALA A 27 -15.80 -8.15 1.22
CA ALA A 27 -17.17 -8.61 1.28
C ALA A 27 -17.28 -10.14 1.46
N ALA A 28 -16.39 -10.92 0.85
CA ALA A 28 -16.36 -12.37 1.02
C ALA A 28 -15.90 -12.76 2.42
N CYS A 29 -14.85 -12.12 2.94
CA CYS A 29 -14.35 -12.33 4.29
C CYS A 29 -15.41 -11.94 5.34
N ASP A 30 -16.09 -10.80 5.17
CA ASP A 30 -17.17 -10.34 6.06
C ASP A 30 -18.33 -11.34 6.08
N SER A 31 -18.70 -11.90 4.91
CA SER A 31 -19.76 -12.91 4.81
C SER A 31 -19.41 -14.21 5.53
N ILE A 32 -18.16 -14.68 5.42
CA ILE A 32 -17.66 -15.87 6.12
C ILE A 32 -17.59 -15.60 7.62
N SER A 33 -17.06 -14.45 8.01
CA SER A 33 -16.92 -14.06 9.41
C SER A 33 -18.27 -13.95 10.13
N LYS A 34 -19.32 -13.45 9.47
CA LYS A 34 -20.69 -13.43 10.03
C LYS A 34 -21.22 -14.81 10.36
N ILE A 35 -20.82 -15.84 9.62
CA ILE A 35 -21.25 -17.24 9.84
C ILE A 35 -20.41 -17.89 10.94
N SER A 36 -19.08 -17.74 10.88
CA SER A 36 -18.15 -18.39 11.81
C SER A 36 -18.02 -17.68 13.16
N HIS A 37 -18.22 -16.36 13.16
CA HIS A 37 -18.04 -15.45 14.30
C HIS A 37 -19.17 -14.42 14.40
N PRO A 38 -20.41 -14.82 14.78
CA PRO A 38 -21.55 -13.91 14.84
C PRO A 38 -21.35 -12.69 15.74
N GLU A 39 -20.48 -12.81 16.76
CA GLU A 39 -20.10 -11.73 17.68
C GLU A 39 -19.42 -10.55 16.95
N LEU A 40 -18.74 -10.80 15.83
CA LEU A 40 -18.11 -9.74 15.04
C LEU A 40 -19.13 -8.77 14.45
N SER A 41 -20.33 -9.23 14.13
CA SER A 41 -21.42 -8.37 13.65
C SER A 41 -21.85 -7.35 14.72
N LEU A 42 -21.92 -7.78 15.99
CA LEU A 42 -22.24 -6.88 17.09
C LEU A 42 -21.10 -5.86 17.34
N ARG A 43 -19.87 -6.30 17.19
CA ARG A 43 -18.68 -5.41 17.29
C ARG A 43 -18.69 -4.36 16.19
N LYS A 44 -19.00 -4.74 14.96
CA LYS A 44 -19.16 -3.81 13.84
C LYS A 44 -20.19 -2.73 14.16
N ILE A 45 -21.38 -3.11 14.62
CA ILE A 45 -22.45 -2.17 14.99
C ILE A 45 -21.98 -1.21 16.08
N LYS A 46 -21.34 -1.71 17.12
CA LYS A 46 -20.82 -0.86 18.21
C LYS A 46 -19.72 0.08 17.74
N TYR A 47 -18.84 -0.41 16.87
CA TYR A 47 -17.81 0.43 16.26
C TYR A 47 -18.42 1.60 15.49
N GLU A 48 -19.42 1.33 14.64
CA GLU A 48 -20.11 2.37 13.86
C GLU A 48 -20.79 3.41 14.77
N GLN A 49 -21.43 2.98 15.85
CA GLN A 49 -22.05 3.89 16.83
C GLN A 49 -21.04 4.80 17.48
N VAL A 50 -19.88 4.26 17.91
CA VAL A 50 -18.82 5.06 18.54
C VAL A 50 -18.21 6.02 17.53
N LEU A 51 -17.97 5.58 16.29
CA LEU A 51 -17.43 6.40 15.22
C LEU A 51 -18.38 7.57 14.88
N GLU A 52 -19.68 7.30 14.76
CA GLU A 52 -20.68 8.32 14.48
C GLU A 52 -20.75 9.39 15.59
N ILE A 53 -20.74 8.97 16.86
CA ILE A 53 -20.72 9.89 18.00
C ILE A 53 -19.45 10.77 17.98
N TYR A 54 -18.29 10.14 17.72
CA TYR A 54 -17.02 10.87 17.64
C TYR A 54 -17.04 11.89 16.50
N MET A 55 -17.44 11.50 15.29
CA MET A 55 -17.49 12.40 14.14
C MET A 55 -18.46 13.56 14.35
N LYS A 56 -19.63 13.32 14.93
CA LYS A 56 -20.57 14.39 15.29
C LYS A 56 -19.99 15.36 16.33
N GLY A 57 -19.23 14.87 17.30
CA GLY A 57 -18.54 15.69 18.30
C GLY A 57 -17.44 16.57 17.69
N GLN A 58 -16.75 16.10 16.66
CA GLN A 58 -15.65 16.81 16.00
C GLN A 58 -16.10 17.89 15.03
N GLN A 59 -17.35 17.90 14.55
CA GLN A 59 -17.85 18.91 13.61
C GLN A 59 -17.68 20.35 14.09
N ASN A 60 -17.54 20.56 15.39
CA ASN A 60 -17.33 21.88 16.00
C ASN A 60 -15.84 22.23 16.22
N PHE A 61 -14.94 21.30 16.02
CA PHE A 61 -13.50 21.51 16.20
C PHE A 61 -12.79 21.35 14.86
N ARG A 62 -12.37 22.44 14.23
CA ARG A 62 -11.34 22.36 13.19
C ARG A 62 -10.04 21.94 13.84
N ILE A 63 -9.77 20.63 13.88
CA ILE A 63 -8.43 20.13 14.21
C ILE A 63 -7.50 20.71 13.16
N ALA A 64 -6.41 21.36 13.59
CA ALA A 64 -5.39 21.85 12.69
C ALA A 64 -5.00 20.75 11.72
N ALA A 65 -4.80 21.12 10.45
CA ALA A 65 -4.44 20.21 9.36
C ALA A 65 -3.04 19.61 9.58
N GLU A 66 -2.94 18.72 10.58
CA GLU A 66 -1.70 17.96 10.81
C GLU A 66 -1.66 16.76 9.87
N ILE A 67 -0.58 16.66 9.11
CA ILE A 67 -0.34 15.50 8.26
C ILE A 67 -0.03 14.30 9.15
N ILE A 68 -0.90 13.29 9.06
CA ILE A 68 -0.71 12.01 9.74
C ILE A 68 0.23 11.16 8.89
N ARG A 69 1.33 10.68 9.47
CA ARG A 69 2.30 9.82 8.79
C ARG A 69 2.22 8.40 9.29
N ILE A 70 2.25 7.43 8.36
CA ILE A 70 2.09 6.00 8.64
C ILE A 70 3.34 5.26 8.12
N PRO A 71 4.11 4.61 9.00
CA PRO A 71 5.23 3.78 8.58
C PRO A 71 4.73 2.47 7.99
N VAL A 72 5.20 2.14 6.79
CA VAL A 72 4.82 0.97 6.02
C VAL A 72 5.98 0.00 5.94
N VAL A 73 5.70 -1.28 6.07
CA VAL A 73 6.62 -2.36 5.67
C VAL A 73 5.96 -3.17 4.57
N VAL A 74 6.72 -3.41 3.48
CA VAL A 74 6.27 -4.24 2.36
C VAL A 74 6.94 -5.60 2.44
N HIS A 75 6.14 -6.64 2.63
CA HIS A 75 6.56 -8.03 2.70
C HIS A 75 6.36 -8.69 1.34
N VAL A 76 7.43 -8.84 0.57
CA VAL A 76 7.40 -9.54 -0.71
C VAL A 76 7.52 -11.04 -0.46
N ILE A 77 6.41 -11.77 -0.64
CA ILE A 77 6.36 -13.23 -0.53
C ILE A 77 6.46 -13.82 -1.94
N HIS A 78 7.54 -14.53 -2.22
CA HIS A 78 7.85 -14.98 -3.57
C HIS A 78 8.21 -16.46 -3.63
N ASN A 79 8.02 -17.05 -4.82
CA ASN A 79 8.40 -18.45 -5.10
C ASN A 79 9.60 -18.56 -6.06
N GLN A 80 10.35 -17.48 -6.27
CA GLN A 80 11.54 -17.47 -7.11
C GLN A 80 12.72 -18.06 -6.37
N VAL A 81 13.35 -19.07 -6.95
CA VAL A 81 14.53 -19.75 -6.36
C VAL A 81 15.79 -18.89 -6.53
N SER A 82 15.85 -18.06 -7.57
CA SER A 82 16.95 -17.12 -7.79
C SER A 82 16.69 -15.78 -7.09
N ASN A 83 17.76 -15.08 -6.72
CA ASN A 83 17.67 -13.72 -6.18
C ASN A 83 17.31 -12.66 -7.24
N ALA A 84 16.94 -13.07 -8.46
CA ALA A 84 16.52 -12.16 -9.51
C ALA A 84 15.16 -11.51 -9.15
N PHE A 85 15.06 -10.21 -9.36
CA PHE A 85 13.80 -9.47 -9.21
C PHE A 85 12.89 -9.73 -10.42
N LEU A 86 12.27 -10.91 -10.44
CA LEU A 86 11.42 -11.38 -11.53
C LEU A 86 10.15 -12.05 -10.99
N GLY A 87 9.05 -11.90 -11.71
CA GLY A 87 7.79 -12.55 -11.37
C GLY A 87 7.30 -12.12 -9.98
N THR A 88 7.08 -13.06 -9.08
CA THR A 88 6.57 -12.80 -7.73
C THR A 88 7.59 -12.11 -6.80
N ASN A 89 8.90 -12.15 -7.13
CA ASN A 89 9.93 -11.38 -6.43
C ASN A 89 10.06 -9.99 -7.07
N ILE A 90 9.09 -9.13 -6.81
CA ILE A 90 9.02 -7.78 -7.38
C ILE A 90 10.22 -6.92 -6.97
N SER A 91 10.62 -5.98 -7.82
CA SER A 91 11.77 -5.11 -7.56
C SER A 91 11.44 -3.99 -6.54
N ASP A 92 12.49 -3.37 -5.99
CA ASP A 92 12.35 -2.23 -5.09
C ASP A 92 11.73 -1.01 -5.83
N GLU A 93 12.04 -0.83 -7.13
CA GLU A 93 11.45 0.23 -7.95
C GLU A 93 9.93 0.06 -8.07
N GLN A 94 9.44 -1.20 -8.13
CA GLN A 94 8.01 -1.48 -8.13
C GLN A 94 7.38 -1.11 -6.78
N VAL A 95 8.07 -1.39 -5.67
CA VAL A 95 7.65 -0.97 -4.32
C VAL A 95 7.64 0.55 -4.21
N PHE A 96 8.71 1.23 -4.61
CA PHE A 96 8.78 2.70 -4.57
C PHE A 96 7.68 3.35 -5.39
N SER A 97 7.41 2.80 -6.58
CA SER A 97 6.30 3.23 -7.44
C SER A 97 4.95 3.15 -6.70
N GLN A 98 4.71 2.09 -5.91
CA GLN A 98 3.48 1.94 -5.14
C GLN A 98 3.38 2.96 -4.00
N ILE A 99 4.45 3.17 -3.25
CA ILE A 99 4.47 4.18 -2.16
C ILE A 99 4.20 5.58 -2.72
N LYS A 100 4.74 5.87 -3.91
CA LYS A 100 4.45 7.13 -4.60
C LYS A 100 2.97 7.27 -4.94
N VAL A 101 2.35 6.22 -5.50
CA VAL A 101 0.91 6.22 -5.86
C VAL A 101 0.03 6.48 -4.65
N ILE A 102 0.20 5.74 -3.55
CA ILE A 102 -0.66 5.94 -2.38
C ILE A 102 -0.53 7.37 -1.80
N ASN A 103 0.66 7.98 -1.87
CA ASN A 103 0.83 9.37 -1.46
C ASN A 103 0.23 10.37 -2.46
N GLU A 104 0.28 10.09 -3.78
CA GLU A 104 -0.41 10.90 -4.79
C GLU A 104 -1.92 10.88 -4.56
N ASP A 105 -2.49 9.73 -4.29
CA ASP A 105 -3.92 9.48 -4.14
C ASP A 105 -4.46 10.04 -2.80
N TYR A 106 -3.87 9.66 -1.67
CA TYR A 106 -4.30 10.11 -0.33
C TYR A 106 -4.10 11.61 -0.11
N ARG A 107 -3.09 12.21 -0.75
CA ARG A 107 -2.83 13.65 -0.69
C ARG A 107 -3.49 14.43 -1.82
N ARG A 108 -4.34 13.79 -2.64
CA ARG A 108 -5.01 14.46 -3.77
C ARG A 108 -4.04 15.35 -4.53
N LYS A 109 -2.85 14.85 -4.84
CA LYS A 109 -1.68 15.65 -5.22
C LYS A 109 -1.85 16.28 -6.59
N ILE A 110 -1.82 17.61 -6.62
CA ILE A 110 -1.93 18.39 -7.88
C ILE A 110 -0.83 17.98 -8.87
N GLY A 111 -1.20 17.86 -10.15
CA GLY A 111 -0.28 17.48 -11.22
C GLY A 111 -0.05 15.97 -11.34
N THR A 112 -0.74 15.15 -10.57
CA THR A 112 -0.69 13.69 -10.64
C THR A 112 -2.05 13.09 -11.00
N MET A 113 -2.11 11.78 -11.23
CA MET A 113 -3.38 11.09 -11.47
C MET A 113 -4.26 10.97 -10.21
N GLY A 114 -3.72 11.21 -9.02
CA GLY A 114 -4.47 11.28 -7.75
C GLY A 114 -5.25 12.58 -7.59
N PHE A 115 -5.07 13.56 -8.48
CA PHE A 115 -5.77 14.83 -8.42
C PHE A 115 -7.08 14.81 -9.23
N ASN A 116 -8.11 15.45 -8.69
CA ASN A 116 -9.35 15.79 -9.38
C ASN A 116 -9.79 17.21 -8.99
N SER A 117 -10.63 17.84 -9.80
CA SER A 117 -11.22 19.16 -9.53
C SER A 117 -12.62 19.10 -8.91
N ASN A 118 -13.13 17.91 -8.58
CA ASN A 118 -14.45 17.74 -8.01
C ASN A 118 -14.49 18.35 -6.59
N ALA A 119 -15.53 19.14 -6.31
CA ALA A 119 -15.67 19.84 -5.03
C ALA A 119 -15.82 18.91 -3.82
N ILE A 120 -16.32 17.67 -4.00
CA ILE A 120 -16.43 16.68 -2.92
C ILE A 120 -15.12 15.99 -2.58
N GLY A 121 -14.12 16.06 -3.50
CA GLY A 121 -12.82 15.43 -3.30
C GLY A 121 -12.00 16.12 -2.21
N ALA A 122 -11.34 15.35 -1.36
CA ALA A 122 -10.53 15.84 -0.26
C ALA A 122 -9.07 15.39 -0.34
N ASP A 123 -8.15 16.22 0.14
CA ASP A 123 -6.83 15.79 0.61
C ASP A 123 -7.02 15.17 1.99
N THR A 124 -6.72 13.89 2.14
CA THR A 124 -6.96 13.17 3.40
C THR A 124 -5.97 13.59 4.50
N GLU A 125 -4.87 14.26 4.12
CA GLU A 125 -3.76 14.63 5.01
C GLU A 125 -3.09 13.42 5.67
N ILE A 126 -3.13 12.26 4.98
CA ILE A 126 -2.45 11.03 5.39
C ILE A 126 -1.29 10.77 4.41
N GLU A 127 -0.12 10.51 4.93
CA GLU A 127 1.09 10.16 4.18
C GLU A 127 1.66 8.82 4.64
N PHE A 128 2.25 8.09 3.71
CA PHE A 128 2.87 6.79 3.95
C PHE A 128 4.37 6.87 3.62
N PHE A 129 5.18 6.25 4.45
CA PHE A 129 6.62 6.15 4.20
C PHE A 129 7.11 4.74 4.52
N LEU A 130 8.08 4.25 3.76
CA LEU A 130 8.74 2.98 4.07
C LEU A 130 9.45 3.11 5.41
N ALA A 131 9.21 2.15 6.30
CA ALA A 131 9.78 2.13 7.63
C ALA A 131 11.32 2.11 7.55
N ASN A 132 11.96 3.12 8.11
CA ASN A 132 13.41 3.30 8.07
C ASN A 132 14.14 2.66 9.26
N ILE A 133 13.38 2.11 10.21
CA ILE A 133 13.87 1.35 11.37
C ILE A 133 13.06 0.07 11.45
N ASP A 134 13.74 -1.08 11.61
CA ASP A 134 13.11 -2.38 11.81
C ASP A 134 12.64 -2.60 13.26
N PRO A 135 11.95 -3.72 13.57
CA PRO A 135 11.51 -4.01 14.92
C PRO A 135 12.63 -4.12 15.97
N ASP A 136 13.87 -4.40 15.55
CA ASP A 136 15.06 -4.48 16.43
C ASP A 136 15.73 -3.10 16.62
N GLY A 137 15.21 -2.05 16.01
CA GLY A 137 15.79 -0.70 16.06
C GLY A 137 16.95 -0.47 15.09
N LYS A 138 17.15 -1.35 14.10
CA LYS A 138 18.20 -1.22 13.09
C LYS A 138 17.69 -0.46 11.85
N PRO A 139 18.61 0.19 11.10
CA PRO A 139 18.27 0.79 9.82
C PRO A 139 17.61 -0.22 8.87
N SER A 140 16.54 0.19 8.20
CA SER A 140 15.75 -0.63 7.30
C SER A 140 15.34 0.13 6.04
N SER A 141 15.11 -0.60 4.95
CA SER A 141 14.46 -0.08 3.74
C SER A 141 12.93 -0.16 3.80
N GLY A 142 12.36 -0.76 4.84
CA GLY A 142 10.93 -1.06 4.92
C GLY A 142 10.46 -2.13 3.94
N ILE A 143 11.38 -2.89 3.33
CA ILE A 143 11.07 -3.97 2.37
C ILE A 143 11.69 -5.26 2.90
N THR A 144 10.87 -6.29 3.04
CA THR A 144 11.34 -7.65 3.39
C THR A 144 11.05 -8.61 2.22
N ARG A 145 11.83 -9.67 2.12
CA ARG A 145 11.67 -10.69 1.08
C ARG A 145 11.74 -12.08 1.69
N SER A 146 10.69 -12.87 1.45
CA SER A 146 10.58 -14.22 1.99
C SER A 146 10.21 -15.22 0.92
N PHE A 147 10.99 -16.28 0.82
CA PHE A 147 10.69 -17.37 -0.10
C PHE A 147 9.58 -18.26 0.46
N SER A 148 8.65 -18.65 -0.40
CA SER A 148 7.66 -19.68 -0.15
C SER A 148 7.60 -20.64 -1.33
N SER A 149 7.55 -21.95 -1.07
CA SER A 149 7.29 -22.95 -2.11
C SER A 149 5.83 -22.93 -2.59
N LYS A 150 4.93 -22.27 -1.85
CA LYS A 150 3.53 -22.13 -2.21
C LYS A 150 3.39 -21.19 -3.41
N THR A 151 2.68 -21.62 -4.44
CA THR A 151 2.56 -20.90 -5.71
C THR A 151 1.48 -19.83 -5.72
N SER A 152 0.52 -19.89 -4.79
CA SER A 152 -0.51 -18.88 -4.60
C SER A 152 -1.17 -18.99 -3.22
N PHE A 153 -1.78 -17.89 -2.78
CA PHE A 153 -2.43 -17.77 -1.47
C PHE A 153 -3.90 -17.37 -1.64
N ASN A 154 -4.78 -18.06 -0.93
CA ASN A 154 -6.19 -17.71 -0.87
C ASN A 154 -6.45 -16.80 0.34
N ILE A 155 -6.56 -15.50 0.10
CA ILE A 155 -6.67 -14.48 1.16
C ILE A 155 -8.00 -14.48 1.92
N ILE A 156 -9.04 -15.18 1.45
CA ILE A 156 -10.26 -15.40 2.24
C ILE A 156 -10.07 -16.50 3.30
N ASN A 157 -8.96 -17.20 3.27
CA ASN A 157 -8.59 -18.25 4.21
C ASN A 157 -7.56 -17.74 5.20
N ASP A 158 -7.92 -17.69 6.47
CA ASP A 158 -7.03 -17.25 7.56
C ASP A 158 -5.73 -18.04 7.63
N ASN A 159 -5.75 -19.34 7.32
CA ASN A 159 -4.54 -20.16 7.30
C ASN A 159 -3.53 -19.68 6.26
N ASP A 160 -3.98 -19.24 5.09
CA ASP A 160 -3.08 -18.72 4.06
C ASP A 160 -2.51 -17.35 4.46
N ARG A 161 -3.31 -16.49 5.09
CA ARG A 161 -2.83 -15.23 5.67
C ARG A 161 -1.85 -15.48 6.82
N LEU A 162 -2.10 -16.47 7.68
CA LEU A 162 -1.16 -16.89 8.73
C LEU A 162 0.16 -17.42 8.16
N ILE A 163 0.14 -18.18 7.06
CA ILE A 163 1.35 -18.61 6.39
C ILE A 163 2.19 -17.41 5.93
N MET A 164 1.57 -16.42 5.29
CA MET A 164 2.26 -15.20 4.86
C MET A 164 2.83 -14.42 6.06
N SER A 165 2.05 -14.25 7.11
CA SER A 165 2.48 -13.58 8.34
C SER A 165 3.63 -14.32 9.03
N ASN A 166 3.59 -15.65 9.12
CA ASN A 166 4.68 -16.44 9.70
C ASN A 166 5.98 -16.36 8.88
N LEU A 167 5.89 -16.09 7.59
CA LEU A 167 7.08 -15.87 6.75
C LEU A 167 7.70 -14.49 6.98
N SER A 168 6.89 -13.47 7.21
CA SER A 168 7.35 -12.10 7.45
C SER A 168 6.24 -11.27 8.06
N TYR A 169 6.47 -10.73 9.26
CA TYR A 169 5.56 -9.89 10.00
C TYR A 169 6.33 -8.90 10.87
N TRP A 170 5.87 -7.64 10.89
CA TRP A 170 6.32 -6.62 11.82
C TRP A 170 5.15 -6.19 12.71
N ASP A 171 5.43 -5.84 13.96
CA ASP A 171 4.45 -5.47 14.97
C ASP A 171 3.42 -4.44 14.43
N SER A 172 2.17 -4.88 14.24
CA SER A 172 1.08 -4.08 13.66
C SER A 172 0.63 -2.92 14.56
N ASN A 173 1.14 -2.84 15.81
CA ASN A 173 1.02 -1.65 16.65
C ASN A 173 2.02 -0.54 16.27
N LYS A 174 2.97 -0.85 15.39
CA LYS A 174 4.04 0.06 14.97
C LYS A 174 4.04 0.32 13.48
N TYR A 175 3.65 -0.66 12.66
CA TYR A 175 3.77 -0.61 11.22
C TYR A 175 2.48 -1.03 10.52
N LEU A 176 2.16 -0.40 9.40
CA LEU A 176 1.23 -0.97 8.44
C LEU A 176 1.97 -2.06 7.65
N ASN A 177 1.57 -3.32 7.83
CA ASN A 177 2.08 -4.44 7.06
C ASN A 177 1.37 -4.52 5.71
N ILE A 178 2.11 -4.58 4.61
CA ILE A 178 1.60 -4.83 3.26
C ILE A 178 2.24 -6.10 2.74
N TRP A 179 1.46 -7.19 2.63
CA TRP A 179 1.93 -8.43 2.02
C TRP A 179 1.66 -8.40 0.52
N VAL A 180 2.72 -8.58 -0.27
CA VAL A 180 2.64 -8.68 -1.72
C VAL A 180 2.99 -10.10 -2.13
N ALA A 181 2.04 -10.82 -2.69
CA ALA A 181 2.14 -12.25 -2.97
C ALA A 181 1.32 -12.63 -4.22
N PRO A 182 1.56 -13.81 -4.83
CA PRO A 182 0.65 -14.36 -5.82
C PRO A 182 -0.66 -14.79 -5.13
N LEU A 183 -1.77 -14.06 -5.40
CA LEU A 183 -3.06 -14.38 -4.84
C LEU A 183 -3.85 -15.35 -5.74
N SER A 184 -4.79 -16.08 -5.16
CA SER A 184 -5.64 -17.06 -5.85
C SER A 184 -7.11 -16.67 -5.82
N SER A 185 -7.96 -17.46 -6.46
CA SER A 185 -9.42 -17.29 -6.50
C SER A 185 -9.89 -15.99 -7.18
N GLY A 186 -9.01 -15.35 -7.95
CA GLY A 186 -9.31 -14.14 -8.71
C GLY A 186 -9.36 -12.85 -7.88
N TYR A 187 -9.10 -12.90 -6.57
CA TYR A 187 -8.96 -11.72 -5.74
C TYR A 187 -7.61 -11.05 -5.97
N ILE A 188 -7.61 -9.71 -5.98
CA ILE A 188 -6.39 -8.92 -6.18
C ILE A 188 -6.00 -8.13 -4.93
N GLY A 189 -6.86 -8.06 -3.90
CA GLY A 189 -6.55 -7.41 -2.64
C GLY A 189 -7.51 -7.77 -1.50
N TYR A 190 -7.05 -7.43 -0.28
CA TYR A 190 -7.80 -7.48 0.97
C TYR A 190 -7.18 -6.51 1.97
N GLY A 191 -7.98 -5.74 2.68
CA GLY A 191 -7.58 -4.88 3.78
C GLY A 191 -8.25 -5.25 5.09
N GLU A 192 -7.45 -5.49 6.15
CA GLU A 192 -8.01 -5.79 7.48
C GLU A 192 -8.70 -4.56 8.07
N PHE A 193 -9.93 -4.73 8.49
CA PHE A 193 -10.77 -3.63 8.96
C PHE A 193 -10.53 -3.32 10.45
N PRO A 194 -10.62 -2.05 10.91
CA PRO A 194 -10.21 -1.66 12.27
C PRO A 194 -11.27 -1.83 13.35
N TYR A 195 -12.24 -2.73 13.25
CA TYR A 195 -13.37 -2.73 14.18
C TYR A 195 -13.24 -3.53 15.47
N ALA A 196 -12.24 -4.37 15.59
CA ALA A 196 -12.20 -5.27 16.76
C ALA A 196 -11.62 -4.61 18.00
N GLU A 197 -10.85 -3.53 17.87
CA GLU A 197 -9.95 -3.04 18.92
C GLU A 197 -10.37 -1.75 19.59
N THR A 198 -11.35 -1.07 19.05
CA THR A 198 -11.70 0.30 19.44
C THR A 198 -12.64 0.39 20.62
N VAL A 199 -13.35 -0.68 20.93
CA VAL A 199 -14.33 -0.66 22.00
C VAL A 199 -13.79 -1.44 23.17
N GLU A 200 -13.63 -0.77 24.33
CA GLU A 200 -13.21 -1.39 25.58
C GLU A 200 -14.06 -2.63 25.87
N GLY A 201 -13.40 -3.76 26.15
CA GLY A 201 -14.05 -5.06 26.36
C GLY A 201 -14.36 -5.84 25.08
N LEU A 202 -14.02 -5.34 23.88
CA LEU A 202 -14.15 -6.04 22.61
C LEU A 202 -12.80 -6.28 21.93
N GLU A 203 -11.71 -5.99 22.60
CA GLU A 203 -10.38 -6.28 22.10
C GLU A 203 -10.21 -7.80 21.92
N THR A 204 -9.73 -8.20 20.75
CA THR A 204 -9.24 -9.55 20.51
C THR A 204 -7.79 -9.47 20.08
N GLU A 205 -6.95 -10.24 20.72
CA GLU A 205 -5.54 -10.40 20.30
C GLU A 205 -5.40 -11.26 19.03
N ALA A 206 -6.51 -11.91 18.63
CA ALA A 206 -6.50 -13.01 17.66
C ALA A 206 -6.13 -12.61 16.22
N THR A 207 -6.09 -11.31 15.87
CA THR A 207 -5.79 -10.85 14.50
C THR A 207 -4.59 -9.92 14.40
N GLU A 208 -3.84 -9.77 15.49
CA GLU A 208 -2.72 -8.82 15.50
C GLU A 208 -1.69 -9.11 14.41
N ASN A 209 -1.31 -10.36 14.27
CA ASN A 209 -0.36 -10.82 13.27
C ASN A 209 -0.94 -10.94 11.85
N LEU A 210 -2.23 -10.71 11.66
CA LEU A 210 -2.91 -10.66 10.36
C LEU A 210 -3.27 -9.22 9.94
N ASP A 211 -3.09 -8.26 10.84
CA ASP A 211 -3.48 -6.88 10.58
C ASP A 211 -2.58 -6.20 9.56
N GLY A 212 -3.17 -5.79 8.45
CA GLY A 212 -2.52 -5.13 7.34
C GLY A 212 -3.31 -5.25 6.04
N VAL A 213 -2.63 -5.17 4.92
CA VAL A 213 -3.21 -5.33 3.58
C VAL A 213 -2.47 -6.39 2.79
N TYR A 214 -3.20 -7.10 1.94
CA TYR A 214 -2.72 -8.19 1.11
C TYR A 214 -3.00 -7.83 -0.35
N ILE A 215 -1.97 -7.82 -1.20
CA ILE A 215 -2.07 -7.33 -2.57
C ILE A 215 -1.46 -8.35 -3.52
N ASP A 216 -2.16 -8.61 -4.64
CA ASP A 216 -1.57 -9.41 -5.72
C ASP A 216 -0.40 -8.66 -6.36
N TYR A 217 0.71 -9.36 -6.53
CA TYR A 217 1.95 -8.78 -7.06
C TYR A 217 1.79 -8.16 -8.46
N THR A 218 0.77 -8.60 -9.24
CA THR A 218 0.50 -8.09 -10.59
C THR A 218 -0.28 -6.78 -10.60
N THR A 219 -0.82 -6.34 -9.46
CA THR A 219 -1.55 -5.07 -9.32
C THR A 219 -0.82 -4.06 -8.44
N PHE A 220 0.34 -4.44 -7.88
CA PHE A 220 1.16 -3.60 -7.02
C PHE A 220 2.11 -2.72 -7.84
N GLY A 221 2.12 -1.41 -7.58
CA GLY A 221 2.91 -0.42 -8.32
C GLY A 221 2.19 0.15 -9.55
N LYS A 222 2.74 1.19 -10.15
CA LYS A 222 2.17 1.92 -11.30
C LYS A 222 2.95 1.62 -12.56
N LYS A 223 2.43 0.71 -13.39
CA LYS A 223 3.04 0.34 -14.69
C LYS A 223 4.54 0.04 -14.59
N THR A 224 4.95 -0.60 -13.51
CA THR A 224 6.35 -0.87 -13.19
C THR A 224 6.53 -2.35 -12.88
N GLY A 225 7.66 -2.93 -13.28
CA GLY A 225 8.01 -4.32 -13.01
C GLY A 225 6.98 -5.29 -13.59
N THR A 226 6.31 -6.06 -12.75
CA THR A 226 5.30 -7.06 -13.13
C THR A 226 3.91 -6.46 -13.39
N ASN A 227 3.66 -5.24 -12.90
CA ASN A 227 2.39 -4.54 -13.11
C ASN A 227 2.45 -3.57 -14.30
N THR A 228 2.43 -4.10 -15.51
CA THR A 228 2.60 -3.29 -16.73
C THR A 228 1.33 -3.11 -17.56
N LYS A 229 0.32 -3.97 -17.37
CA LYS A 229 -0.87 -4.06 -18.22
C LYS A 229 -2.13 -4.34 -17.42
N GLY A 230 -3.28 -3.99 -17.99
CA GLY A 230 -4.59 -4.31 -17.43
C GLY A 230 -5.30 -3.12 -16.78
N LEU A 231 -6.51 -3.38 -16.29
CA LEU A 231 -7.40 -2.37 -15.72
C LEU A 231 -6.89 -1.86 -14.36
N TYR A 232 -6.12 -2.69 -13.65
CA TYR A 232 -5.61 -2.44 -12.29
C TYR A 232 -4.09 -2.26 -12.29
N SER A 233 -3.56 -1.49 -13.26
CA SER A 233 -2.11 -1.32 -13.45
C SER A 233 -1.57 0.04 -12.99
N PHE A 234 -2.35 0.82 -12.27
CA PHE A 234 -1.93 2.12 -11.75
C PHE A 234 -1.73 2.13 -10.22
N GLY A 235 -1.81 0.94 -9.59
CA GLY A 235 -1.54 0.76 -8.16
C GLY A 235 -2.70 1.12 -7.22
N ARG A 236 -3.92 1.35 -7.75
CA ARG A 236 -5.06 1.77 -6.94
C ARG A 236 -5.72 0.64 -6.16
N THR A 237 -5.41 -0.60 -6.49
CA THR A 237 -5.75 -1.73 -5.62
C THR A 237 -5.21 -1.51 -4.21
N THR A 238 -3.93 -1.11 -4.08
CA THR A 238 -3.34 -0.83 -2.75
C THR A 238 -4.00 0.38 -2.07
N THR A 239 -4.31 1.44 -2.84
CA THR A 239 -5.05 2.61 -2.32
C THR A 239 -6.40 2.20 -1.76
N HIS A 240 -7.14 1.34 -2.46
CA HIS A 240 -8.43 0.77 -2.07
C HIS A 240 -8.32 -0.04 -0.77
N GLU A 241 -7.40 -0.99 -0.71
CA GLU A 241 -7.27 -1.89 0.45
C GLU A 241 -6.78 -1.16 1.71
N ILE A 242 -5.92 -0.14 1.55
CA ILE A 242 -5.58 0.76 2.67
C ILE A 242 -6.81 1.57 3.11
N GLY A 243 -7.73 1.92 2.20
CA GLY A 243 -9.01 2.52 2.55
C GLY A 243 -9.81 1.66 3.52
N HIS A 244 -9.90 0.35 3.28
CA HIS A 244 -10.50 -0.61 4.22
C HIS A 244 -9.73 -0.68 5.55
N TRP A 245 -8.41 -0.71 5.50
CA TRP A 245 -7.57 -0.68 6.71
C TRP A 245 -7.78 0.60 7.54
N LEU A 246 -8.19 1.70 6.89
CA LEU A 246 -8.58 2.96 7.52
C LEU A 246 -10.09 3.06 7.83
N GLY A 247 -10.84 1.97 7.64
CA GLY A 247 -12.25 1.87 8.07
C GLY A 247 -13.27 2.32 7.01
N LEU A 248 -12.91 2.45 5.73
CA LEU A 248 -13.86 2.75 4.67
C LEU A 248 -14.56 1.48 4.16
N TYR A 249 -15.83 1.61 3.84
CA TYR A 249 -16.62 0.60 3.14
C TYR A 249 -16.73 0.93 1.65
N HIS A 250 -17.20 -0.05 0.87
CA HIS A 250 -17.59 0.21 -0.50
C HIS A 250 -18.83 1.12 -0.56
N PRO A 251 -18.98 1.99 -1.59
CA PRO A 251 -20.10 2.94 -1.68
C PRO A 251 -21.49 2.29 -1.71
N TRP A 252 -21.59 0.99 -2.03
CA TRP A 252 -22.86 0.22 -1.98
C TRP A 252 -23.07 -0.53 -0.66
N GLY A 253 -22.15 -0.42 0.33
CA GLY A 253 -22.24 -1.07 1.64
C GLY A 253 -22.28 -2.59 1.59
N ASP A 254 -21.73 -3.20 0.51
CA ASP A 254 -21.73 -4.64 0.21
C ASP A 254 -23.12 -5.28 0.06
N GLU A 255 -24.16 -4.46 -0.12
CA GLU A 255 -25.53 -4.88 -0.43
C GLU A 255 -26.20 -3.87 -1.38
N ARG A 256 -27.35 -4.24 -1.96
CA ARG A 256 -28.04 -3.34 -2.87
C ARG A 256 -28.54 -2.08 -2.14
N CYS A 257 -28.01 -0.91 -2.51
CA CYS A 257 -28.34 0.37 -1.87
C CYS A 257 -28.04 0.38 -0.36
N GLY A 258 -27.02 -0.35 0.06
CA GLY A 258 -26.52 -0.32 1.44
C GLY A 258 -25.87 1.02 1.78
N THR A 259 -25.29 1.10 2.96
CA THR A 259 -24.63 2.30 3.44
C THR A 259 -23.14 2.03 3.69
N ASP A 260 -22.30 2.97 3.26
CA ASP A 260 -20.89 3.04 3.62
C ASP A 260 -20.65 3.93 4.85
N TYR A 261 -21.73 4.42 5.46
CA TYR A 261 -21.72 5.35 6.61
C TYR A 261 -21.03 6.71 6.30
N VAL A 262 -21.03 7.12 5.02
CA VAL A 262 -20.49 8.41 4.57
C VAL A 262 -21.59 9.17 3.83
N ALA A 263 -21.88 10.38 4.27
CA ALA A 263 -23.05 11.12 3.79
C ALA A 263 -22.86 11.77 2.41
N ASP A 264 -21.62 12.02 1.99
CA ASP A 264 -21.29 12.68 0.72
C ASP A 264 -20.91 11.71 -0.40
N THR A 265 -20.96 10.40 -0.16
CA THR A 265 -20.90 9.35 -1.18
C THR A 265 -22.31 9.02 -1.67
N PRO A 266 -22.61 9.09 -2.99
CA PRO A 266 -23.92 8.70 -3.50
C PRO A 266 -24.15 7.20 -3.31
N GLN A 267 -25.32 6.82 -2.72
CA GLN A 267 -25.69 5.41 -2.62
C GLN A 267 -25.74 4.76 -4.00
N SER A 268 -25.19 3.55 -4.11
CA SER A 268 -25.18 2.78 -5.34
C SER A 268 -25.82 1.39 -5.18
N THR A 269 -26.32 0.84 -6.29
CA THR A 269 -26.96 -0.49 -6.29
C THR A 269 -25.94 -1.63 -6.30
N GLY A 270 -24.66 -1.34 -6.39
CA GLY A 270 -23.56 -2.29 -6.46
C GLY A 270 -22.32 -1.67 -7.06
N ALA A 271 -21.26 -2.46 -7.14
CA ALA A 271 -19.98 -2.08 -7.72
C ALA A 271 -20.09 -1.68 -9.19
N ASN A 272 -19.30 -0.71 -9.61
CA ASN A 272 -19.07 -0.45 -11.03
C ASN A 272 -18.17 -1.54 -11.61
N SER A 273 -18.70 -2.32 -12.52
CA SER A 273 -17.98 -3.41 -13.19
C SER A 273 -17.61 -3.07 -14.65
N SER A 274 -17.78 -1.81 -15.08
CA SER A 274 -17.42 -1.36 -16.42
C SER A 274 -15.91 -1.34 -16.61
N ALA A 275 -15.43 -1.86 -17.73
CA ALA A 275 -14.02 -1.73 -18.12
C ALA A 275 -13.63 -0.31 -18.59
N PHE A 276 -14.57 0.63 -18.55
CA PHE A 276 -14.41 2.00 -19.04
C PHE A 276 -14.91 3.02 -18.02
N CYS A 277 -14.34 4.21 -18.02
CA CYS A 277 -14.79 5.35 -17.22
C CYS A 277 -16.09 5.94 -17.79
N LYS A 278 -17.19 5.23 -17.63
CA LYS A 278 -18.52 5.64 -18.09
C LYS A 278 -19.42 5.94 -16.90
N ASP A 279 -20.24 6.96 -17.05
CA ASP A 279 -21.27 7.28 -16.06
C ASP A 279 -22.17 6.07 -15.79
N VAL A 280 -22.28 5.70 -14.54
CA VAL A 280 -23.19 4.68 -14.02
C VAL A 280 -24.19 5.37 -13.11
N PHE A 281 -25.43 4.92 -13.15
CA PHE A 281 -26.51 5.50 -12.35
C PHE A 281 -27.19 4.40 -11.55
N SER A 282 -27.49 4.73 -10.32
CA SER A 282 -28.27 3.90 -9.41
C SER A 282 -29.59 4.57 -9.06
N THR A 283 -30.59 3.74 -8.70
CA THR A 283 -31.86 4.24 -8.16
C THR A 283 -32.02 3.63 -6.77
N CYS A 284 -31.67 4.42 -5.77
CA CYS A 284 -31.86 4.08 -4.36
C CYS A 284 -32.88 5.04 -3.75
N ALA A 285 -33.78 4.53 -2.90
CA ALA A 285 -34.85 5.32 -2.30
C ALA A 285 -35.71 6.11 -3.31
N GLY A 286 -35.89 5.57 -4.53
CA GLY A 286 -36.70 6.20 -5.58
C GLY A 286 -36.00 7.31 -6.38
N THR A 287 -34.82 7.74 -6.00
CA THR A 287 -34.05 8.80 -6.68
C THR A 287 -32.95 8.18 -7.55
N ARG A 288 -32.87 8.63 -8.82
CA ARG A 288 -31.80 8.24 -9.73
C ARG A 288 -30.61 9.18 -9.55
N THR A 289 -29.48 8.64 -9.07
CA THR A 289 -28.23 9.39 -8.85
C THR A 289 -27.09 8.81 -9.69
N ARG A 290 -26.12 9.65 -10.06
CA ARG A 290 -24.87 9.20 -10.67
C ARG A 290 -23.99 8.57 -9.58
N ASN A 291 -23.49 7.36 -9.84
CA ASN A 291 -22.50 6.73 -8.97
C ASN A 291 -21.17 7.49 -9.04
N LEU A 292 -20.45 7.54 -7.93
CA LEU A 292 -19.11 8.14 -7.88
C LEU A 292 -18.08 7.11 -8.35
N ILE A 293 -18.02 6.89 -9.67
CA ILE A 293 -17.09 5.92 -10.28
C ILE A 293 -15.62 6.29 -10.11
N GLU A 294 -15.35 7.52 -9.71
CA GLU A 294 -14.01 8.03 -9.40
C GLU A 294 -13.55 7.71 -7.97
N ASP A 295 -14.44 7.21 -7.13
CA ASP A 295 -14.12 6.82 -5.75
C ASP A 295 -13.13 5.66 -5.71
N TYR A 296 -12.06 5.80 -4.94
CA TYR A 296 -11.09 4.72 -4.72
C TYR A 296 -11.73 3.48 -4.07
N MET A 297 -12.87 3.62 -3.39
CA MET A 297 -13.57 2.50 -2.77
C MET A 297 -14.58 1.81 -3.70
N ASP A 298 -14.70 2.22 -4.98
CA ASP A 298 -15.46 1.50 -6.00
C ASP A 298 -14.57 0.43 -6.69
N TYR A 299 -15.16 -0.34 -7.60
CA TYR A 299 -14.48 -1.36 -8.42
C TYR A 299 -14.21 -0.88 -9.86
N SER A 300 -14.18 0.40 -10.05
CA SER A 300 -13.81 1.02 -11.31
C SER A 300 -12.37 0.67 -11.71
N PRO A 301 -12.02 0.69 -13.00
CA PRO A 301 -10.62 0.62 -13.41
C PRO A 301 -9.76 1.69 -12.74
N ASP A 302 -8.51 1.36 -12.43
CA ASP A 302 -7.56 2.28 -11.80
C ASP A 302 -7.47 3.65 -12.50
N SER A 303 -7.61 3.67 -13.84
CA SER A 303 -7.56 4.90 -14.63
C SER A 303 -8.73 5.85 -14.38
N CYS A 304 -9.81 5.38 -13.77
CA CYS A 304 -11.00 6.17 -13.46
C CYS A 304 -10.97 6.75 -12.05
N MET A 305 -10.27 6.08 -11.13
CA MET A 305 -10.27 6.44 -9.71
C MET A 305 -9.33 7.59 -9.39
N ASN A 306 -9.80 8.59 -8.65
CA ASN A 306 -8.99 9.71 -8.17
C ASN A 306 -9.65 10.52 -7.05
N ILE A 307 -10.64 9.95 -6.35
CA ILE A 307 -11.38 10.66 -5.29
C ILE A 307 -11.43 9.84 -4.00
N PHE A 308 -11.05 10.48 -2.89
CA PHE A 308 -11.66 10.29 -1.59
C PHE A 308 -12.51 11.53 -1.29
N THR A 309 -13.71 11.34 -0.70
CA THR A 309 -14.59 12.44 -0.32
C THR A 309 -14.18 13.06 1.03
N GLN A 310 -14.76 14.23 1.37
CA GLN A 310 -14.53 14.83 2.69
C GLN A 310 -15.02 13.91 3.81
N GLY A 311 -16.18 13.28 3.65
CA GLY A 311 -16.72 12.35 4.63
C GLY A 311 -15.85 11.10 4.80
N GLN A 312 -15.28 10.58 3.70
CA GLN A 312 -14.29 9.49 3.77
C GLN A 312 -13.03 9.91 4.50
N LYS A 313 -12.48 11.11 4.23
CA LYS A 313 -11.37 11.69 5.00
C LYS A 313 -11.68 11.73 6.49
N ASP A 314 -12.81 12.29 6.86
CA ASP A 314 -13.20 12.45 8.27
C ASP A 314 -13.34 11.09 8.97
N ARG A 315 -13.91 10.10 8.26
CA ARG A 315 -14.04 8.73 8.75
C ARG A 315 -12.69 8.04 8.92
N MET A 316 -11.77 8.15 7.96
CA MET A 316 -10.42 7.58 8.06
C MET A 316 -9.65 8.17 9.26
N ARG A 317 -9.72 9.48 9.45
CA ARG A 317 -9.06 10.17 10.57
C ARG A 317 -9.67 9.79 11.90
N ALA A 318 -10.99 9.64 11.98
CA ALA A 318 -11.67 9.13 13.18
C ALA A 318 -11.27 7.69 13.50
N ALA A 319 -11.14 6.82 12.50
CA ALA A 319 -10.66 5.45 12.67
C ALA A 319 -9.22 5.40 13.22
N LEU A 320 -8.32 6.27 12.76
CA LEU A 320 -6.95 6.39 13.27
C LEU A 320 -6.91 6.81 14.76
N GLU A 321 -7.86 7.62 15.21
CA GLU A 321 -7.94 8.06 16.61
C GLU A 321 -8.63 7.03 17.51
N LEU A 322 -9.66 6.37 17.02
CA LEU A 322 -10.48 5.46 17.82
C LEU A 322 -9.88 4.05 17.90
N SER A 323 -9.29 3.54 16.84
CA SER A 323 -8.62 2.24 16.86
C SER A 323 -7.33 2.30 17.66
N LYS A 324 -7.24 1.52 18.75
CA LYS A 324 -6.03 1.47 19.60
C LYS A 324 -4.79 1.14 18.78
N ARG A 325 -4.88 0.15 17.88
CA ARG A 325 -3.75 -0.28 17.02
C ARG A 325 -3.38 0.82 16.04
N ARG A 326 -4.34 1.38 15.30
CA ARG A 326 -4.10 2.48 14.35
C ARG A 326 -3.47 3.70 15.05
N ARG A 327 -3.99 4.09 16.21
CA ARG A 327 -3.43 5.18 17.02
C ARG A 327 -2.00 4.89 17.50
N ARG A 328 -1.69 3.64 17.85
CA ARG A 328 -0.32 3.24 18.22
C ARG A 328 0.64 3.38 17.03
N VAL A 329 0.22 2.97 15.83
CA VAL A 329 1.00 3.16 14.59
C VAL A 329 1.30 4.64 14.37
N VAL A 330 0.29 5.52 14.46
CA VAL A 330 0.46 6.97 14.30
C VAL A 330 1.39 7.55 15.38
N ASN A 331 1.25 7.13 16.63
CA ASN A 331 2.12 7.58 17.71
C ASN A 331 3.55 7.08 17.52
N PHE A 332 3.73 5.82 17.08
CA PHE A 332 5.05 5.26 16.82
C PHE A 332 5.76 5.99 15.68
N ALA A 333 5.03 6.41 14.64
CA ALA A 333 5.57 7.20 13.54
C ALA A 333 6.25 8.50 14.00
N LYS A 334 5.79 9.09 15.10
CA LYS A 334 6.40 10.31 15.69
C LYS A 334 7.78 10.06 16.29
N PHE A 335 8.10 8.82 16.65
CA PHE A 335 9.40 8.41 17.20
C PHE A 335 10.32 7.82 16.12
N GLN A 336 9.78 7.34 15.00
CA GLN A 336 10.61 7.08 13.84
C GLN A 336 11.12 8.42 13.36
N LEU A 337 12.41 8.45 12.97
CA LEU A 337 12.94 9.64 12.30
C LEU A 337 11.97 9.97 11.17
N PRO A 338 11.16 11.05 11.27
CA PRO A 338 10.30 11.43 10.17
C PRO A 338 11.16 11.55 8.93
N PRO A 339 10.63 11.44 7.71
CA PRO A 339 11.34 11.92 6.55
C PRO A 339 11.77 13.32 6.91
N SER A 340 13.06 13.44 7.20
CA SER A 340 13.60 14.63 7.85
C SER A 340 13.35 15.80 6.93
N SER A 341 12.95 16.94 7.47
CA SER A 341 12.94 18.18 6.67
C SER A 341 14.33 18.49 6.09
N THR A 342 15.36 17.75 6.52
CA THR A 342 16.74 17.83 6.09
C THR A 342 17.24 16.46 5.66
N LEU A 343 18.04 16.42 4.60
CA LEU A 343 18.79 15.25 4.16
C LEU A 343 19.63 14.70 5.30
N GLN A 344 19.54 13.37 5.55
CA GLN A 344 20.41 12.67 6.48
C GLN A 344 21.00 11.43 5.82
N ALA A 345 22.17 10.96 6.31
CA ALA A 345 22.82 9.74 5.86
C ALA A 345 23.41 8.96 7.05
N VAL A 346 23.21 7.65 7.03
CA VAL A 346 23.80 6.71 8.00
C VAL A 346 24.54 5.63 7.22
N ILE A 347 25.81 5.40 7.54
CA ILE A 347 26.66 4.35 6.92
C ILE A 347 26.72 3.16 7.87
N PHE A 348 26.47 1.95 7.35
CA PHE A 348 26.54 0.77 8.18
C PHE A 348 26.89 -0.50 7.37
N PRO A 349 27.67 -1.44 7.94
CA PRO A 349 28.50 -1.19 9.11
C PRO A 349 29.58 -0.15 8.79
N ASN A 350 30.02 0.60 9.81
CA ASN A 350 31.13 1.53 9.68
C ASN A 350 31.87 1.60 11.02
N PRO A 351 33.15 1.14 11.11
CA PRO A 351 33.99 0.64 10.00
C PRO A 351 33.49 -0.66 9.35
N THR A 352 34.00 -0.96 8.15
CA THR A 352 33.62 -2.19 7.42
C THR A 352 34.81 -2.85 6.71
N ILE A 353 34.78 -4.17 6.64
CA ILE A 353 35.64 -5.00 5.78
C ILE A 353 34.87 -5.47 4.52
N SER A 354 33.63 -5.04 4.36
CA SER A 354 32.78 -5.45 3.26
C SER A 354 33.16 -4.77 1.96
N THR A 355 33.09 -5.49 0.87
CA THR A 355 33.21 -4.98 -0.49
C THR A 355 31.99 -4.15 -0.92
N ASN A 356 30.94 -4.15 -0.09
CA ASN A 356 29.73 -3.39 -0.29
C ASN A 356 29.42 -2.59 0.99
N VAL A 357 29.22 -1.31 0.84
CA VAL A 357 28.84 -0.39 1.93
C VAL A 357 27.37 -0.06 1.80
N GLN A 358 26.63 -0.20 2.87
CA GLN A 358 25.24 0.24 2.91
C GLN A 358 25.13 1.64 3.45
N VAL A 359 24.35 2.48 2.78
CA VAL A 359 24.06 3.85 3.16
C VAL A 359 22.55 4.04 3.23
N GLN A 360 22.02 4.26 4.42
CA GLN A 360 20.66 4.72 4.57
C GLN A 360 20.62 6.22 4.28
N VAL A 361 19.84 6.61 3.29
CA VAL A 361 19.59 8.00 2.91
C VAL A 361 18.17 8.36 3.33
N LEU A 362 18.02 9.33 4.21
CA LEU A 362 16.72 9.82 4.68
C LEU A 362 16.42 11.13 3.96
N LEU A 363 15.30 11.14 3.23
CA LEU A 363 14.85 12.24 2.38
C LEU A 363 13.50 12.76 2.87
N PRO A 364 13.21 14.04 2.74
CA PRO A 364 11.90 14.59 3.13
C PRO A 364 10.75 14.12 2.22
N ASN A 365 11.04 13.72 0.98
CA ASN A 365 10.10 13.22 -0.02
C ASN A 365 10.86 12.51 -1.15
N PHE A 366 10.16 12.06 -2.18
CA PHE A 366 10.79 11.52 -3.41
C PHE A 366 11.61 12.61 -4.09
N GLN A 367 12.90 12.36 -4.32
CA GLN A 367 13.80 13.27 -5.01
C GLN A 367 15.07 12.57 -5.50
N ASP A 368 15.80 13.27 -6.37
CA ASP A 368 17.10 12.83 -6.84
C ASP A 368 18.16 13.08 -5.77
N PHE A 369 19.13 12.17 -5.70
CA PHE A 369 20.33 12.37 -4.89
C PHE A 369 21.53 11.69 -5.51
N GLU A 370 22.73 12.19 -5.16
CA GLU A 370 24.01 11.65 -5.58
C GLU A 370 24.82 11.25 -4.34
N VAL A 371 25.50 10.11 -4.44
CA VAL A 371 26.45 9.65 -3.42
C VAL A 371 27.85 9.67 -4.01
N LYS A 372 28.77 10.37 -3.34
CA LYS A 372 30.19 10.43 -3.68
C LYS A 372 31.06 9.90 -2.55
N ILE A 373 32.14 9.20 -2.91
CA ILE A 373 33.21 8.88 -1.96
C ILE A 373 34.46 9.58 -2.43
N SER A 374 35.12 10.33 -1.52
CA SER A 374 36.41 10.95 -1.75
C SER A 374 37.43 10.43 -0.76
N ASP A 375 38.69 10.39 -1.19
CA ASP A 375 39.83 10.10 -0.32
C ASP A 375 40.12 11.28 0.64
N ILE A 376 41.10 11.13 1.52
CA ILE A 376 41.49 12.12 2.51
C ILE A 376 42.05 13.41 1.87
N PHE A 377 42.43 13.38 0.59
CA PHE A 377 42.90 14.53 -0.18
C PHE A 377 41.75 15.21 -0.96
N GLY A 378 40.51 14.71 -0.84
CA GLY A 378 39.35 15.26 -1.53
C GLY A 378 39.20 14.77 -2.98
N ARG A 379 40.04 13.83 -3.44
CA ARG A 379 39.90 13.23 -4.79
C ARG A 379 38.72 12.29 -4.80
N GLU A 380 37.78 12.48 -5.74
CA GLU A 380 36.65 11.62 -5.95
C GLU A 380 37.11 10.24 -6.45
N VAL A 381 36.69 9.17 -5.77
CA VAL A 381 37.04 7.76 -6.07
C VAL A 381 35.82 6.91 -6.38
N TYR A 382 34.60 7.41 -6.10
CA TYR A 382 33.35 6.77 -6.42
C TYR A 382 32.25 7.81 -6.55
N THR A 383 31.33 7.63 -7.52
CA THR A 383 30.11 8.41 -7.63
C THR A 383 28.97 7.53 -8.17
N GLU A 384 27.77 7.73 -7.66
CA GLU A 384 26.55 7.07 -8.12
C GLU A 384 25.36 8.02 -7.92
N SER A 385 24.47 8.09 -8.92
CA SER A 385 23.28 8.95 -8.90
C SER A 385 22.03 8.11 -8.85
N PHE A 386 21.05 8.57 -8.10
CA PHE A 386 19.75 7.94 -7.86
C PHE A 386 18.65 8.95 -8.17
N SER A 387 17.62 8.54 -8.92
CA SER A 387 16.55 9.44 -9.34
C SER A 387 15.20 9.04 -8.77
N ASP A 388 14.46 10.06 -8.30
CA ASP A 388 13.08 9.95 -7.83
C ASP A 388 12.87 8.83 -6.80
N LEU A 389 13.77 8.72 -5.82
CA LEU A 389 13.68 7.75 -4.74
C LEU A 389 13.16 8.36 -3.43
N PRO A 390 12.43 7.56 -2.61
CA PRO A 390 12.12 7.91 -1.23
C PRO A 390 13.33 7.71 -0.32
N SER A 391 13.18 7.96 0.99
CA SER A 391 14.14 7.45 1.98
C SER A 391 14.40 5.97 1.75
N THR A 392 15.65 5.58 1.60
CA THR A 392 16.02 4.22 1.19
C THR A 392 17.42 3.82 1.70
N ILE A 393 17.76 2.54 1.55
CA ILE A 393 19.12 2.05 1.73
C ILE A 393 19.69 1.72 0.35
N VAL A 394 20.82 2.37 0.03
CA VAL A 394 21.58 2.06 -1.17
C VAL A 394 22.82 1.24 -0.82
N THR A 395 23.22 0.34 -1.71
CA THR A 395 24.40 -0.51 -1.54
C THR A 395 25.47 -0.07 -2.54
N LEU A 396 26.54 0.54 -2.05
CA LEU A 396 27.64 1.02 -2.87
C LEU A 396 28.68 -0.10 -3.06
N LYS A 397 29.11 -0.33 -4.31
CA LYS A 397 30.14 -1.31 -4.64
C LYS A 397 31.52 -0.71 -4.39
N THR A 398 32.11 -0.99 -3.23
CA THR A 398 33.40 -0.42 -2.80
C THR A 398 34.57 -1.38 -2.91
N LYS A 399 34.41 -2.54 -3.57
CA LYS A 399 35.43 -3.60 -3.69
C LYS A 399 36.77 -3.15 -4.29
N ASP A 400 36.73 -2.12 -5.13
CA ASP A 400 37.90 -1.61 -5.83
C ASP A 400 38.59 -0.46 -5.08
N LEU A 401 38.07 -0.08 -3.91
CA LEU A 401 38.66 0.94 -3.05
C LEU A 401 39.65 0.30 -2.06
N PRO A 402 40.89 0.82 -1.96
CA PRO A 402 41.84 0.35 -0.96
C PRO A 402 41.33 0.52 0.48
N ALA A 403 41.88 -0.27 1.40
CA ALA A 403 41.67 -0.03 2.84
C ALA A 403 42.13 1.38 3.21
N GLY A 404 41.34 2.11 3.98
CA GLY A 404 41.66 3.49 4.34
C GLY A 404 40.47 4.28 4.87
N ASN A 405 40.70 5.55 5.11
CA ASN A 405 39.68 6.51 5.52
C ASN A 405 39.21 7.32 4.31
N TYR A 406 37.92 7.52 4.21
CA TYR A 406 37.23 8.21 3.14
C TYR A 406 36.17 9.14 3.70
N PHE A 407 35.72 10.07 2.88
CA PHE A 407 34.52 10.88 3.12
C PHE A 407 33.43 10.48 2.14
N LEU A 408 32.29 10.01 2.69
CA LEU A 408 31.09 9.78 1.91
C LEU A 408 30.21 11.01 1.99
N THR A 409 29.82 11.52 0.84
CA THR A 409 28.97 12.70 0.69
C THR A 409 27.70 12.31 -0.03
N VAL A 410 26.55 12.63 0.56
CA VAL A 410 25.25 12.56 -0.10
C VAL A 410 24.79 13.98 -0.40
N THR A 411 24.41 14.22 -1.65
CA THR A 411 23.89 15.52 -2.10
C THR A 411 22.52 15.33 -2.72
N SER A 412 21.54 16.12 -2.29
CA SER A 412 20.20 16.14 -2.89
C SER A 412 19.72 17.59 -2.96
N ASN A 413 19.34 18.04 -4.16
CA ASN A 413 19.03 19.45 -4.43
C ASN A 413 20.13 20.39 -3.89
N ILE A 414 19.77 21.24 -2.92
CA ILE A 414 20.69 22.18 -2.27
C ILE A 414 21.28 21.65 -0.95
N GLN A 415 20.87 20.45 -0.53
CA GLN A 415 21.31 19.86 0.74
C GLN A 415 22.47 18.90 0.55
N LYS A 416 23.41 18.93 1.48
CA LYS A 416 24.60 18.08 1.45
C LYS A 416 24.90 17.56 2.86
N VAL A 417 25.15 16.26 2.96
CA VAL A 417 25.58 15.59 4.19
C VAL A 417 26.88 14.85 3.91
N GLN A 418 27.85 15.00 4.79
CA GLN A 418 29.14 14.29 4.71
C GLN A 418 29.35 13.44 5.96
N LYS A 419 29.83 12.21 5.78
CA LYS A 419 30.15 11.25 6.82
C LYS A 419 31.52 10.63 6.57
N ARG A 420 32.21 10.24 7.66
CA ARG A 420 33.46 9.47 7.56
C ARG A 420 33.13 8.00 7.27
N LEU A 421 33.85 7.41 6.32
CA LEU A 421 33.81 6.00 5.98
C LEU A 421 35.19 5.39 6.20
N ALA A 422 35.27 4.29 6.94
CA ALA A 422 36.52 3.54 7.16
C ALA A 422 36.39 2.15 6.55
N LEU A 423 37.28 1.84 5.60
CA LEU A 423 37.43 0.52 4.96
C LEU A 423 38.67 -0.19 5.49
N PHE A 424 38.55 -1.50 5.78
CA PHE A 424 39.66 -2.32 6.27
C PHE A 424 39.92 -3.52 5.36
#